data_1309d86d17754fbc054e8e2b6d5f15f4
#
_entry.id   1309d86d17754fbc054e8e2b6d5f15f4
#
_cell.length_a   1.000
_cell.length_b   1.000
_cell.length_c   1.000
_cell.angle_alpha   90.00
_cell.angle_beta   90.00
_cell.angle_gamma   90.00
#
_symmetry.space_group_name_H-M   'P 1'
#
loop_
_entity.id
_entity.type
_entity.pdbx_description
1 polymer ?
#
loop_
_entity_poly.entity_id
_entity_poly.type
_entity_poly.pdbx_seq_one_letter_code
_entity_poly.pdbx_strand_id
1 'polypeptide(L)'
;MTQTITSQRPFEANRDAESPNRNLTPITTELDGTDRLVVGGCRLSDLAERYGTPLYVLDEATVRATCCAYREALNKHYAGPSLPIYASKANSSLVMSSLAASKGLGLDAVSAGELLTALRGGMPGERMVLHGNNKSDEELLLA
;
A
#
# COMPACT_ATOMS: atom_id res chain seq x y z
N MET A 1 11.21 5.42 -15.30
CA MET A 1 11.29 4.01 -15.71
C MET A 1 11.16 3.15 -14.46
N THR A 2 10.02 2.50 -14.29
CA THR A 2 9.75 1.63 -13.13
C THR A 2 10.29 0.24 -13.47
N GLN A 3 11.40 -0.17 -12.88
CA GLN A 3 11.86 -1.56 -13.00
C GLN A 3 11.22 -2.40 -11.90
N THR A 4 10.37 -3.33 -12.30
CA THR A 4 9.86 -4.38 -11.42
C THR A 4 10.93 -5.44 -11.27
N ILE A 5 11.49 -5.59 -10.08
CA ILE A 5 12.42 -6.67 -9.76
C ILE A 5 11.57 -7.83 -9.23
N THR A 6 11.35 -8.85 -10.05
CA THR A 6 10.64 -10.06 -9.65
C THR A 6 11.66 -11.09 -9.16
N SER A 7 11.75 -11.31 -7.86
CA SER A 7 12.50 -12.42 -7.28
C SER A 7 11.58 -13.62 -7.14
N GLN A 8 11.82 -14.68 -7.92
CA GLN A 8 11.16 -15.97 -7.79
C GLN A 8 12.01 -16.89 -6.89
N ARG A 9 11.89 -16.76 -5.57
CA ARG A 9 12.29 -17.81 -4.63
C ARG A 9 11.13 -18.08 -3.68
N PRO A 10 10.80 -19.36 -3.38
CA PRO A 10 9.82 -19.66 -2.35
C PRO A 10 10.35 -19.15 -1.00
N PHE A 11 9.52 -18.40 -0.33
CA PHE A 11 9.81 -17.75 0.94
C PHE A 11 9.72 -18.79 2.07
N GLU A 12 10.85 -19.24 2.59
CA GLU A 12 10.95 -19.86 3.91
C GLU A 12 11.40 -18.80 4.91
N ALA A 13 10.42 -18.19 5.58
CA ALA A 13 10.67 -17.23 6.64
C ALA A 13 11.32 -17.94 7.83
N ASN A 14 12.54 -17.55 8.20
CA ASN A 14 13.10 -17.90 9.50
C ASN A 14 12.29 -17.15 10.58
N ARG A 15 11.33 -17.86 11.19
CA ARG A 15 10.36 -17.32 12.16
C ARG A 15 10.89 -17.21 13.58
N ASP A 16 12.16 -17.58 13.83
CA ASP A 16 12.66 -17.79 15.19
C ASP A 16 13.42 -16.60 15.78
N ALA A 17 13.58 -15.49 15.06
CA ALA A 17 14.12 -14.26 15.62
C ALA A 17 13.02 -13.44 16.30
N GLU A 18 12.91 -13.54 17.60
CA GLU A 18 12.01 -12.73 18.45
C GLU A 18 12.50 -11.28 18.53
N SER A 19 12.40 -10.53 17.45
CA SER A 19 12.55 -9.08 17.53
C SER A 19 11.28 -8.46 18.10
N PRO A 20 11.36 -7.60 19.14
CA PRO A 20 10.20 -6.92 19.70
C PRO A 20 9.48 -6.03 18.67
N ASN A 21 10.16 -5.67 17.59
CA ASN A 21 9.64 -4.83 16.50
C ASN A 21 9.09 -5.63 15.31
N ARG A 22 9.01 -6.94 15.40
CA ARG A 22 8.57 -7.79 14.29
C ARG A 22 7.20 -7.41 13.74
N ASN A 23 6.29 -7.00 14.61
CA ASN A 23 4.94 -6.57 14.23
C ASN A 23 4.90 -5.17 13.58
N LEU A 24 6.01 -4.44 13.59
CA LEU A 24 6.15 -3.10 13.02
C LEU A 24 6.83 -3.11 11.65
N THR A 25 7.37 -4.27 11.25
CA THR A 25 8.06 -4.43 9.97
C THR A 25 7.16 -5.06 8.93
N PRO A 26 7.41 -4.86 7.62
CA PRO A 26 6.73 -5.58 6.56
C PRO A 26 6.74 -7.10 6.77
N ILE A 27 5.69 -7.81 6.32
CA ILE A 27 5.57 -9.26 6.50
C ILE A 27 6.66 -10.06 5.78
N THR A 28 7.31 -9.45 4.80
CA THR A 28 8.42 -10.02 4.02
C THR A 28 9.79 -9.70 4.61
N THR A 29 9.83 -9.07 5.80
CA THR A 29 11.11 -8.69 6.43
C THR A 29 11.82 -9.92 6.96
N GLU A 30 13.08 -10.06 6.57
CA GLU A 30 13.98 -11.13 7.03
C GLU A 30 15.39 -10.56 7.23
N LEU A 31 16.24 -11.34 7.91
CA LEU A 31 17.68 -11.12 7.95
C LEU A 31 18.34 -12.11 6.99
N ASP A 32 19.29 -11.64 6.18
CA ASP A 32 20.11 -12.55 5.38
C ASP A 32 21.22 -13.22 6.23
N GLY A 33 21.96 -14.13 5.62
CA GLY A 33 23.04 -14.84 6.33
C GLY A 33 24.22 -13.96 6.82
N THR A 34 24.13 -12.63 6.63
CA THR A 34 25.09 -11.61 7.10
C THR A 34 24.45 -10.56 8.00
N ASP A 35 23.30 -10.89 8.61
CA ASP A 35 22.51 -10.03 9.51
C ASP A 35 22.05 -8.69 8.87
N ARG A 36 21.85 -8.67 7.56
CA ARG A 36 21.34 -7.50 6.86
C ARG A 36 19.84 -7.62 6.63
N LEU A 37 19.12 -6.52 6.80
CA LEU A 37 17.69 -6.46 6.55
C LEU A 37 17.37 -6.61 5.06
N VAL A 38 16.44 -7.52 4.80
CA VAL A 38 15.87 -7.80 3.49
C VAL A 38 14.36 -7.58 3.58
N VAL A 39 13.78 -6.89 2.61
CA VAL A 39 12.33 -6.67 2.48
C VAL A 39 11.92 -7.00 1.05
N GLY A 40 10.93 -7.87 0.88
CA GLY A 40 10.48 -8.29 -0.45
C GLY A 40 11.59 -8.94 -1.30
N GLY A 41 12.55 -9.60 -0.67
CA GLY A 41 13.71 -10.19 -1.33
C GLY A 41 14.80 -9.20 -1.72
N CYS A 42 14.70 -7.92 -1.34
CA CYS A 42 15.69 -6.88 -1.62
C CYS A 42 16.43 -6.49 -0.35
N ARG A 43 17.77 -6.51 -0.37
CA ARG A 43 18.56 -5.95 0.73
C ARG A 43 18.37 -4.43 0.80
N LEU A 44 18.04 -3.92 1.97
CA LEU A 44 17.84 -2.48 2.14
C LEU A 44 19.12 -1.67 1.92
N SER A 45 20.30 -2.22 2.27
CA SER A 45 21.60 -1.61 1.98
C SER A 45 21.83 -1.41 0.48
N ASP A 46 21.50 -2.42 -0.34
CA ASP A 46 21.71 -2.36 -1.79
C ASP A 46 20.73 -1.36 -2.44
N LEU A 47 19.50 -1.27 -1.89
CA LEU A 47 18.54 -0.25 -2.32
C LEU A 47 19.05 1.16 -1.97
N ALA A 48 19.59 1.36 -0.76
CA ALA A 48 20.14 2.64 -0.34
C ALA A 48 21.37 3.05 -1.18
N GLU A 49 22.25 2.10 -1.50
CA GLU A 49 23.39 2.34 -2.38
C GLU A 49 22.95 2.71 -3.80
N ARG A 50 21.95 2.02 -4.33
CA ARG A 50 21.47 2.24 -5.70
C ARG A 50 20.66 3.51 -5.89
N TYR A 51 19.84 3.88 -4.91
CA TYR A 51 18.85 4.97 -5.03
C TYR A 51 19.16 6.16 -4.13
N GLY A 52 20.14 6.04 -3.23
CA GLY A 52 20.46 7.06 -2.24
C GLY A 52 19.54 7.02 -1.02
N THR A 53 19.85 7.90 -0.07
CA THR A 53 19.07 8.12 1.16
C THR A 53 18.78 9.62 1.32
N PRO A 54 17.63 10.01 1.91
CA PRO A 54 16.59 9.15 2.50
C PRO A 54 15.78 8.40 1.44
N LEU A 55 15.35 7.17 1.74
CA LEU A 55 14.60 6.30 0.84
C LEU A 55 13.37 5.71 1.54
N TYR A 56 12.20 5.87 0.93
CA TYR A 56 10.99 5.15 1.33
C TYR A 56 10.89 3.83 0.57
N VAL A 57 10.70 2.74 1.29
CA VAL A 57 10.51 1.39 0.73
C VAL A 57 9.10 0.93 1.01
N LEU A 58 8.34 0.60 -0.04
CA LEU A 58 7.00 0.08 0.06
C LEU A 58 7.01 -1.42 -0.26
N ASP A 59 6.60 -2.24 0.70
CA ASP A 59 6.43 -3.68 0.50
C ASP A 59 5.02 -3.98 -0.03
N GLU A 60 4.94 -4.32 -1.30
CA GLU A 60 3.68 -4.61 -1.98
C GLU A 60 2.93 -5.78 -1.34
N ALA A 61 3.63 -6.82 -0.90
CA ALA A 61 3.02 -7.99 -0.29
C ALA A 61 2.29 -7.64 1.02
N THR A 62 2.92 -6.81 1.85
CA THR A 62 2.30 -6.30 3.09
C THR A 62 1.05 -5.46 2.79
N VAL A 63 1.12 -4.55 1.83
CA VAL A 63 -0.04 -3.72 1.44
C VAL A 63 -1.19 -4.59 0.96
N ARG A 64 -0.92 -5.54 0.07
CA ARG A 64 -1.94 -6.46 -0.45
C ARG A 64 -2.56 -7.32 0.64
N ALA A 65 -1.76 -7.88 1.53
CA ALA A 65 -2.22 -8.67 2.66
C ALA A 65 -3.12 -7.85 3.59
N THR A 66 -2.72 -6.64 3.92
CA THR A 66 -3.50 -5.73 4.78
C THR A 66 -4.84 -5.37 4.13
N CYS A 67 -4.86 -5.02 2.85
CA CYS A 67 -6.11 -4.74 2.12
C CYS A 67 -7.06 -5.95 2.14
N CYS A 68 -6.54 -7.15 1.92
CA CYS A 68 -7.33 -8.37 1.99
C CYS A 68 -7.89 -8.60 3.39
N ALA A 69 -7.06 -8.44 4.44
CA ALA A 69 -7.47 -8.65 5.83
C ALA A 69 -8.64 -7.74 6.24
N TYR A 70 -8.60 -6.45 5.88
CA TYR A 70 -9.72 -5.54 6.15
C TYR A 70 -11.01 -5.97 5.45
N ARG A 71 -10.93 -6.33 4.18
CA ARG A 71 -12.10 -6.78 3.41
C ARG A 71 -12.67 -8.08 3.96
N GLU A 72 -11.83 -9.05 4.28
CA GLU A 72 -12.23 -10.33 4.86
C GLU A 72 -12.85 -10.16 6.24
N ALA A 73 -12.30 -9.29 7.08
CA ALA A 73 -12.84 -8.99 8.39
C ALA A 73 -14.25 -8.37 8.29
N LEU A 74 -14.46 -7.42 7.38
CA LEU A 74 -15.78 -6.85 7.13
C LEU A 74 -16.76 -7.91 6.62
N ASN A 75 -16.38 -8.72 5.65
CA ASN A 75 -17.24 -9.78 5.11
C ASN A 75 -17.62 -10.81 6.18
N LYS A 76 -16.72 -11.07 7.14
CA LYS A 76 -16.93 -12.07 8.20
C LYS A 76 -17.78 -11.55 9.35
N HIS A 77 -17.60 -10.28 9.72
CA HIS A 77 -18.13 -9.72 10.98
C HIS A 77 -19.23 -8.68 10.79
N TYR A 78 -19.51 -8.28 9.57
CA TYR A 78 -20.55 -7.31 9.24
C TYR A 78 -21.51 -7.86 8.18
N ALA A 79 -22.78 -7.98 8.54
CA ALA A 79 -23.81 -8.63 7.69
C ALA A 79 -24.37 -7.72 6.57
N GLY A 80 -24.06 -6.44 6.57
CA GLY A 80 -24.54 -5.48 5.59
C GLY A 80 -23.56 -5.23 4.45
N PRO A 81 -23.96 -4.45 3.45
CA PRO A 81 -23.04 -3.95 2.41
C PRO A 81 -21.93 -3.13 3.05
N SER A 82 -20.69 -3.37 2.65
CA SER A 82 -19.51 -2.67 3.19
C SER A 82 -18.46 -2.44 2.12
N LEU A 83 -17.77 -1.32 2.22
CA LEU A 83 -16.64 -0.96 1.38
C LEU A 83 -15.52 -0.41 2.26
N PRO A 84 -14.43 -1.14 2.48
CA PRO A 84 -13.26 -0.57 3.16
C PRO A 84 -12.63 0.49 2.26
N ILE A 85 -12.34 1.66 2.81
CA ILE A 85 -11.84 2.82 2.08
C ILE A 85 -10.42 3.13 2.53
N TYR A 86 -9.50 3.26 1.56
CA TYR A 86 -8.14 3.70 1.80
C TYR A 86 -8.07 5.22 1.85
N ALA A 87 -7.52 5.79 2.92
CA ALA A 87 -7.30 7.22 3.06
C ALA A 87 -6.05 7.65 2.28
N SER A 88 -6.22 8.28 1.12
CA SER A 88 -5.12 8.62 0.21
C SER A 88 -4.11 9.59 0.79
N LYS A 89 -4.52 10.44 1.74
CA LYS A 89 -3.62 11.37 2.44
C LYS A 89 -2.43 10.71 3.15
N ALA A 90 -2.52 9.40 3.45
CA ALA A 90 -1.41 8.66 4.05
C ALA A 90 -0.27 8.43 3.05
N ASN A 91 -0.62 8.10 1.81
CA ASN A 91 0.29 8.00 0.68
C ASN A 91 -0.53 8.05 -0.63
N SER A 92 -0.57 9.20 -1.27
CA SER A 92 -1.35 9.46 -2.49
C SER A 92 -0.64 9.03 -3.79
N SER A 93 0.35 8.16 -3.71
CA SER A 93 1.05 7.68 -4.91
C SER A 93 0.14 6.84 -5.80
N LEU A 94 0.45 6.86 -7.10
CA LEU A 94 -0.25 6.07 -8.12
C LEU A 94 -0.25 4.57 -7.78
N VAL A 95 0.86 4.07 -7.23
CA VAL A 95 1.01 2.66 -6.81
C VAL A 95 0.02 2.30 -5.72
N MET A 96 -0.13 3.14 -4.68
CA MET A 96 -1.07 2.88 -3.60
C MET A 96 -2.52 2.89 -4.08
N SER A 97 -2.87 3.85 -4.94
CA SER A 97 -4.20 3.90 -5.56
C SER A 97 -4.50 2.64 -6.38
N SER A 98 -3.52 2.19 -7.18
CA SER A 98 -3.64 0.97 -7.99
C SER A 98 -3.76 -0.29 -7.12
N LEU A 99 -2.97 -0.41 -6.04
CA LEU A 99 -3.04 -1.53 -5.11
C LEU A 99 -4.41 -1.60 -4.41
N ALA A 100 -4.90 -0.46 -3.89
CA ALA A 100 -6.22 -0.39 -3.25
C ALA A 100 -7.34 -0.78 -4.24
N ALA A 101 -7.33 -0.22 -5.45
CA ALA A 101 -8.29 -0.54 -6.50
C ALA A 101 -8.29 -2.03 -6.85
N SER A 102 -7.09 -2.63 -7.05
CA SER A 102 -6.91 -4.05 -7.40
C SER A 102 -7.41 -5.00 -6.32
N LYS A 103 -7.48 -4.54 -5.07
CA LYS A 103 -7.98 -5.32 -3.92
C LYS A 103 -9.44 -5.04 -3.58
N GLY A 104 -10.13 -4.26 -4.40
CA GLY A 104 -11.55 -3.98 -4.22
C GLY A 104 -11.86 -2.99 -3.11
N LEU A 105 -10.90 -2.17 -2.67
CA LEU A 105 -11.13 -1.06 -1.76
C LEU A 105 -11.67 0.16 -2.51
N GLY A 106 -12.31 1.06 -1.77
CA GLY A 106 -12.52 2.43 -2.20
C GLY A 106 -11.34 3.33 -1.82
N LEU A 107 -11.45 4.62 -2.14
CA LEU A 107 -10.43 5.62 -1.83
C LEU A 107 -11.09 6.91 -1.33
N ASP A 108 -10.58 7.42 -0.22
CA ASP A 108 -10.92 8.72 0.34
C ASP A 108 -9.88 9.74 -0.13
N ALA A 109 -10.30 10.65 -1.01
CA ALA A 109 -9.48 11.72 -1.56
C ALA A 109 -9.83 13.06 -0.92
N VAL A 110 -8.81 13.89 -0.67
CA VAL A 110 -9.01 15.22 -0.06
C VAL A 110 -8.74 16.36 -1.04
N SER A 111 -8.36 16.07 -2.27
CA SER A 111 -8.09 17.08 -3.32
C SER A 111 -8.34 16.54 -4.72
N ALA A 112 -8.50 17.47 -5.69
CA ALA A 112 -8.59 17.12 -7.11
C ALA A 112 -7.37 16.32 -7.60
N GLY A 113 -6.16 16.66 -7.11
CA GLY A 113 -4.94 15.92 -7.46
C GLY A 113 -4.98 14.46 -7.03
N GLU A 114 -5.52 14.18 -5.85
CA GLU A 114 -5.70 12.80 -5.36
C GLU A 114 -6.77 12.04 -6.16
N LEU A 115 -7.90 12.69 -6.50
CA LEU A 115 -8.91 12.11 -7.38
C LEU A 115 -8.33 11.72 -8.73
N LEU A 116 -7.60 12.63 -9.38
CA LEU A 116 -6.98 12.37 -10.69
C LEU A 116 -5.91 11.26 -10.61
N THR A 117 -5.14 11.23 -9.53
CA THR A 117 -4.15 10.17 -9.29
C THR A 117 -4.84 8.82 -9.10
N ALA A 118 -5.93 8.78 -8.34
CA ALA A 118 -6.70 7.56 -8.12
C ALA A 118 -7.32 7.03 -9.42
N LEU A 119 -7.92 7.90 -10.24
CA LEU A 119 -8.46 7.54 -11.56
C LEU A 119 -7.37 6.96 -12.47
N ARG A 120 -6.21 7.60 -12.52
CA ARG A 120 -5.05 7.09 -13.29
C ARG A 120 -4.50 5.78 -12.75
N GLY A 121 -4.67 5.53 -11.45
CA GLY A 121 -4.34 4.27 -10.78
C GLY A 121 -5.35 3.15 -11.01
N GLY A 122 -6.44 3.43 -11.75
CA GLY A 122 -7.50 2.47 -12.05
C GLY A 122 -8.56 2.34 -10.96
N MET A 123 -8.65 3.33 -10.05
CA MET A 123 -9.74 3.38 -9.06
C MET A 123 -11.04 3.77 -9.77
N PRO A 124 -12.11 2.95 -9.67
CA PRO A 124 -13.42 3.32 -10.21
C PRO A 124 -14.02 4.51 -9.49
N GLY A 125 -14.64 5.45 -10.22
CA GLY A 125 -15.23 6.66 -9.67
C GLY A 125 -16.26 6.38 -8.56
N GLU A 126 -17.10 5.38 -8.76
CA GLU A 126 -18.14 4.97 -7.79
C GLU A 126 -17.58 4.43 -6.47
N ARG A 127 -16.28 4.20 -6.37
CA ARG A 127 -15.59 3.80 -5.14
C ARG A 127 -14.71 4.89 -4.54
N MET A 128 -14.82 6.12 -5.06
CA MET A 128 -14.12 7.27 -4.51
C MET A 128 -15.05 8.15 -3.68
N VAL A 129 -14.49 8.74 -2.63
CA VAL A 129 -15.15 9.72 -1.78
C VAL A 129 -14.29 10.98 -1.75
N LEU A 130 -14.86 12.13 -2.13
CA LEU A 130 -14.19 13.41 -1.91
C LEU A 130 -14.53 13.92 -0.51
N HIS A 131 -13.51 13.98 0.34
CA HIS A 131 -13.65 14.34 1.74
C HIS A 131 -12.94 15.67 2.04
N GLY A 132 -13.41 16.36 3.09
CA GLY A 132 -12.77 17.53 3.66
C GLY A 132 -13.58 18.81 3.51
N ASN A 133 -13.04 19.89 4.07
CA ASN A 133 -13.66 21.21 4.12
C ASN A 133 -13.14 22.10 2.98
N ASN A 134 -13.87 23.19 2.71
CA ASN A 134 -13.44 24.25 1.79
C ASN A 134 -13.07 23.74 0.38
N LYS A 135 -13.97 22.94 -0.19
CA LYS A 135 -13.84 22.46 -1.57
C LYS A 135 -14.19 23.56 -2.55
N SER A 136 -13.43 23.68 -3.62
CA SER A 136 -13.80 24.56 -4.73
C SER A 136 -14.92 23.96 -5.58
N ASP A 137 -15.61 24.81 -6.34
CA ASP A 137 -16.65 24.35 -7.25
C ASP A 137 -16.07 23.40 -8.31
N GLU A 138 -14.83 23.64 -8.76
CA GLU A 138 -14.14 22.78 -9.72
C GLU A 138 -13.83 21.39 -9.12
N GLU A 139 -13.46 21.32 -7.84
CA GLU A 139 -13.24 20.03 -7.15
C GLU A 139 -14.54 19.24 -7.00
N LEU A 140 -15.65 19.94 -6.70
CA LEU A 140 -16.97 19.30 -6.58
C LEU A 140 -17.52 18.83 -7.93
N LEU A 141 -17.22 19.56 -9.01
CA LEU A 141 -17.62 19.16 -10.36
C LEU A 141 -16.78 17.97 -10.90
N LEU A 142 -15.56 17.81 -10.39
CA LEU A 142 -14.69 16.70 -10.77
C LEU A 142 -15.09 15.40 -10.06
N ALA A 143 -15.64 15.47 -8.86
CA ALA A 143 -16.01 14.33 -8.03
C ALA A 143 -17.35 13.71 -8.43
#